data_fb3f6dc115734d581380b76e72a2bbf3
#
_entry.id   fb3f6dc115734d581380b76e72a2bbf3
#
_cell.length_a   1.000
_cell.length_b   1.000
_cell.length_c   1.000
_cell.angle_alpha   90.00
_cell.angle_beta   90.00
_cell.angle_gamma   90.00
#
_symmetry.space_group_name_H-M   'P 1'
#
loop_
_entity.id
_entity.type
_entity.pdbx_description
1 polymer ?
#
loop_
_entity_poly.entity_id
_entity_poly.type
_entity_poly.pdbx_seq_one_letter_code
_entity_poly.pdbx_strand_id
1 'polypeptide(L)'
;MGVDETLFLAINGLAGQSITVDHFFLQIGNRSMLYVPGACAIVYWIWSNWREALLGGPVLGAAVGLADFFGGQLKWVFERVRPCRALPDAVKIEPNGCGALFSFPSNHAANTAAIASFLQVLYPKSGWISWPIVALVGFARVYVGAHYATDVLGGWILGGALGGGAAWALLRWPRFRKRFESDARSIKEADARS
;
A
#
# COMPACT_ATOMS: atom_id res chain seq x y z
N MET A 1 -11.86 -14.97 22.75
CA MET A 1 -11.47 -13.93 21.76
C MET A 1 -9.99 -14.03 21.51
N GLY A 2 -9.57 -14.14 20.26
CA GLY A 2 -8.16 -14.07 19.90
C GLY A 2 -7.63 -12.64 19.95
N VAL A 3 -6.29 -12.48 20.06
CA VAL A 3 -5.64 -11.15 20.08
C VAL A 3 -6.06 -10.29 18.87
N ASP A 4 -6.20 -10.90 17.71
CA ASP A 4 -6.57 -10.21 16.45
C ASP A 4 -8.02 -9.69 16.46
N GLU A 5 -8.95 -10.45 17.03
CA GLU A 5 -10.33 -9.99 17.26
C GLU A 5 -10.39 -8.84 18.26
N THR A 6 -9.60 -8.92 19.33
CA THR A 6 -9.54 -7.85 20.34
C THR A 6 -9.01 -6.55 19.73
N LEU A 7 -7.93 -6.62 18.94
CA LEU A 7 -7.39 -5.46 18.22
C LEU A 7 -8.41 -4.92 17.19
N PHE A 8 -9.07 -5.80 16.45
CA PHE A 8 -10.11 -5.41 15.52
C PHE A 8 -11.24 -4.65 16.21
N LEU A 9 -11.79 -5.22 17.28
CA LEU A 9 -12.90 -4.58 18.03
C LEU A 9 -12.50 -3.26 18.67
N ALA A 10 -11.25 -3.13 19.15
CA ALA A 10 -10.74 -1.88 19.69
C ALA A 10 -10.67 -0.78 18.63
N ILE A 11 -10.20 -1.10 17.42
CA ILE A 11 -10.06 -0.11 16.33
C ILE A 11 -11.41 0.18 15.67
N ASN A 12 -12.20 -0.84 15.31
CA ASN A 12 -13.51 -0.65 14.70
C ASN A 12 -14.51 -0.03 15.68
N GLY A 13 -14.34 -0.27 16.99
CA GLY A 13 -15.13 0.35 18.05
C GLY A 13 -15.02 1.88 18.13
N LEU A 14 -13.99 2.47 17.52
CA LEU A 14 -13.85 3.94 17.37
C LEU A 14 -14.79 4.51 16.31
N ALA A 15 -15.29 3.66 15.40
CA ALA A 15 -16.21 4.08 14.36
C ALA A 15 -17.60 4.37 14.90
N GLY A 16 -18.35 5.23 14.22
CA GLY A 16 -19.69 5.65 14.62
C GLY A 16 -19.72 6.79 15.67
N GLN A 17 -18.55 7.27 16.12
CA GLN A 17 -18.47 8.37 17.09
C GLN A 17 -18.45 9.75 16.42
N SER A 18 -17.97 9.83 15.18
CA SER A 18 -17.89 11.07 14.41
C SER A 18 -18.08 10.81 12.92
N ILE A 19 -19.13 11.38 12.37
CA ILE A 19 -19.47 11.26 10.94
C ILE A 19 -18.30 11.71 10.03
N THR A 20 -17.59 12.76 10.41
CA THR A 20 -16.45 13.28 9.64
C THR A 20 -15.27 12.30 9.63
N VAL A 21 -14.97 11.70 10.79
CA VAL A 21 -13.88 10.71 10.92
C VAL A 21 -14.25 9.43 10.16
N ASP A 22 -15.49 8.99 10.25
CA ASP A 22 -15.99 7.81 9.54
C ASP A 22 -15.90 8.02 8.03
N HIS A 23 -16.35 9.15 7.51
CA HIS A 23 -16.22 9.50 6.10
C HIS A 23 -14.76 9.55 5.64
N PHE A 24 -13.87 10.12 6.43
CA PHE A 24 -12.44 10.17 6.11
C PHE A 24 -11.86 8.77 5.95
N PHE A 25 -12.09 7.84 6.89
CA PHE A 25 -11.57 6.49 6.80
C PHE A 25 -12.28 5.64 5.73
N LEU A 26 -13.56 5.85 5.49
CA LEU A 26 -14.26 5.23 4.35
C LEU A 26 -13.64 5.65 3.02
N GLN A 27 -13.30 6.93 2.87
CA GLN A 27 -12.66 7.45 1.66
C GLN A 27 -11.24 6.90 1.47
N ILE A 28 -10.40 6.93 2.51
CA ILE A 28 -9.04 6.35 2.46
C ILE A 28 -9.08 4.84 2.19
N GLY A 29 -10.07 4.15 2.74
CA GLY A 29 -10.31 2.73 2.48
C GLY A 29 -10.79 2.42 1.07
N ASN A 30 -11.20 3.42 0.27
CA ASN A 30 -11.70 3.24 -1.07
C ASN A 30 -10.56 3.33 -2.10
N ARG A 31 -10.45 2.30 -2.99
CA ARG A 31 -9.42 2.28 -4.05
C ARG A 31 -9.46 3.51 -4.96
N SER A 32 -10.65 4.03 -5.27
CA SER A 32 -10.80 5.16 -6.18
C SER A 32 -10.14 6.44 -5.66
N MET A 33 -10.09 6.62 -4.34
CA MET A 33 -9.44 7.78 -3.72
C MET A 33 -7.93 7.78 -3.85
N LEU A 34 -7.32 6.61 -4.03
CA LEU A 34 -5.87 6.48 -4.22
C LEU A 34 -5.46 6.72 -5.69
N TYR A 35 -6.38 6.69 -6.64
CA TYR A 35 -6.05 6.84 -8.06
C TYR A 35 -5.55 8.26 -8.40
N VAL A 36 -6.20 9.30 -7.87
CA VAL A 36 -5.81 10.69 -8.17
C VAL A 36 -4.44 11.02 -7.57
N PRO A 37 -4.19 10.83 -6.25
CA PRO A 37 -2.84 11.03 -5.70
C PRO A 37 -1.78 10.16 -6.36
N GLY A 38 -2.11 8.90 -6.69
CA GLY A 38 -1.22 7.99 -7.40
C GLY A 38 -0.87 8.49 -8.80
N ALA A 39 -1.85 8.95 -9.57
CA ALA A 39 -1.64 9.55 -10.89
C ALA A 39 -0.77 10.81 -10.79
N CYS A 40 -1.04 11.70 -9.84
CA CYS A 40 -0.22 12.88 -9.60
C CYS A 40 1.24 12.52 -9.25
N ALA A 41 1.45 11.51 -8.41
CA ALA A 41 2.78 11.04 -8.05
C ALA A 41 3.52 10.45 -9.27
N ILE A 42 2.83 9.69 -10.13
CA ILE A 42 3.39 9.15 -11.38
C ILE A 42 3.75 10.29 -12.35
N VAL A 43 2.85 11.26 -12.55
CA VAL A 43 3.10 12.42 -13.42
C VAL A 43 4.29 13.21 -12.90
N TYR A 44 4.37 13.47 -11.58
CA TYR A 44 5.52 14.14 -10.97
C TYR A 44 6.81 13.35 -11.19
N TRP A 45 6.77 12.03 -11.02
CA TRP A 45 7.95 11.17 -11.26
C TRP A 45 8.39 11.21 -12.73
N ILE A 46 7.46 11.14 -13.67
CA ILE A 46 7.74 11.27 -15.10
C ILE A 46 8.33 12.66 -15.40
N TRP A 47 7.78 13.70 -14.83
CA TRP A 47 8.24 15.07 -15.05
C TRP A 47 9.64 15.31 -14.50
N SER A 48 9.92 14.82 -13.28
CA SER A 48 11.21 15.02 -12.60
C SER A 48 12.30 14.07 -13.10
N ASN A 49 11.96 12.82 -13.41
CA ASN A 49 12.91 11.74 -13.73
C ASN A 49 12.34 10.79 -14.82
N TRP A 50 11.96 11.34 -15.98
CA TRP A 50 11.25 10.60 -17.01
C TRP A 50 11.95 9.32 -17.47
N ARG A 51 13.31 9.34 -17.52
CA ARG A 51 14.11 8.16 -17.95
C ARG A 51 14.05 7.03 -16.94
N GLU A 52 14.06 7.35 -15.66
CA GLU A 52 13.88 6.38 -14.58
C GLU A 52 12.45 5.87 -14.53
N ALA A 53 11.48 6.77 -14.70
CA ALA A 53 10.06 6.44 -14.75
C ALA A 53 9.70 5.50 -15.89
N LEU A 54 10.30 5.66 -17.09
CA LEU A 54 10.09 4.76 -18.23
C LEU A 54 10.52 3.31 -17.98
N LEU A 55 11.56 3.09 -17.18
CA LEU A 55 12.05 1.76 -16.83
C LEU A 55 11.46 1.27 -15.51
N GLY A 56 11.41 2.14 -14.51
CA GLY A 56 10.93 1.81 -13.17
C GLY A 56 9.41 1.67 -13.09
N GLY A 57 8.67 2.47 -13.86
CA GLY A 57 7.20 2.44 -13.88
C GLY A 57 6.62 1.08 -14.24
N PRO A 58 7.01 0.46 -15.37
CA PRO A 58 6.57 -0.90 -15.71
C PRO A 58 6.95 -1.95 -14.67
N VAL A 59 8.15 -1.85 -14.06
CA VAL A 59 8.60 -2.77 -13.00
C VAL A 59 7.77 -2.59 -11.73
N LEU A 60 7.48 -1.35 -11.34
CA LEU A 60 6.57 -1.05 -10.23
C LEU A 60 5.17 -1.58 -10.51
N GLY A 61 4.64 -1.31 -11.70
CA GLY A 61 3.33 -1.81 -12.13
C GLY A 61 3.25 -3.35 -12.06
N ALA A 62 4.29 -4.04 -12.52
CA ALA A 62 4.38 -5.49 -12.41
C ALA A 62 4.44 -5.96 -10.94
N ALA A 63 5.22 -5.29 -10.08
CA ALA A 63 5.30 -5.64 -8.65
C ALA A 63 3.96 -5.49 -7.94
N VAL A 64 3.23 -4.39 -8.20
CA VAL A 64 1.87 -4.16 -7.67
C VAL A 64 0.88 -5.19 -8.23
N GLY A 65 0.93 -5.47 -9.52
CA GLY A 65 0.10 -6.50 -10.15
C GLY A 65 0.34 -7.89 -9.57
N LEU A 66 1.60 -8.26 -9.31
CA LEU A 66 1.95 -9.51 -8.64
C LEU A 66 1.46 -9.53 -7.19
N ALA A 67 1.56 -8.41 -6.47
CA ALA A 67 1.06 -8.32 -5.09
C ALA A 67 -0.47 -8.52 -5.05
N ASP A 68 -1.20 -7.92 -5.99
CA ASP A 68 -2.66 -8.11 -6.10
C ASP A 68 -3.01 -9.55 -6.51
N PHE A 69 -2.29 -10.13 -7.46
CA PHE A 69 -2.47 -11.51 -7.93
C PHE A 69 -2.21 -12.52 -6.80
N PHE A 70 -1.04 -12.47 -6.17
CA PHE A 70 -0.71 -13.41 -5.08
C PHE A 70 -1.61 -13.18 -3.86
N GLY A 71 -1.93 -11.93 -3.53
CA GLY A 71 -2.92 -11.62 -2.50
C GLY A 71 -4.29 -12.24 -2.80
N GLY A 72 -4.70 -12.25 -4.07
CA GLY A 72 -5.91 -12.94 -4.53
C GLY A 72 -5.84 -14.45 -4.33
N GLN A 73 -4.72 -15.10 -4.73
CA GLN A 73 -4.54 -16.55 -4.57
C GLN A 73 -4.49 -16.97 -3.09
N LEU A 74 -3.75 -16.24 -2.27
CA LEU A 74 -3.63 -16.50 -0.84
C LEU A 74 -4.99 -16.45 -0.10
N LYS A 75 -5.94 -15.66 -0.59
CA LYS A 75 -7.30 -15.63 -0.03
C LYS A 75 -7.99 -16.99 -0.10
N TRP A 76 -7.80 -17.73 -1.18
CA TRP A 76 -8.35 -19.08 -1.36
C TRP A 76 -7.57 -20.14 -0.59
N VAL A 77 -6.30 -19.88 -0.24
CA VAL A 77 -5.51 -20.80 0.58
C VAL A 77 -5.88 -20.69 2.06
N PHE A 78 -6.05 -19.45 2.55
CA PHE A 78 -6.34 -19.21 3.97
C PHE A 78 -7.83 -19.20 4.30
N GLU A 79 -8.71 -18.97 3.36
CA GLU A 79 -10.16 -18.92 3.48
C GLU A 79 -10.70 -18.16 4.69
N ARG A 80 -9.93 -17.16 5.15
CA ARG A 80 -10.27 -16.39 6.33
C ARG A 80 -11.44 -15.45 6.04
N VAL A 81 -12.55 -15.64 6.72
CA VAL A 81 -13.76 -14.81 6.57
C VAL A 81 -13.51 -13.40 7.11
N ARG A 82 -14.02 -12.39 6.41
CA ARG A 82 -13.87 -10.98 6.81
C ARG A 82 -14.61 -10.68 8.12
N PRO A 83 -14.07 -9.71 8.94
CA PRO A 83 -14.72 -9.30 10.19
C PRO A 83 -16.18 -8.89 10.01
N CYS A 84 -16.50 -8.11 8.99
CA CYS A 84 -17.85 -7.66 8.67
C CYS A 84 -18.86 -8.78 8.35
N ARG A 85 -18.38 -9.99 8.07
CA ARG A 85 -19.21 -11.19 7.87
C ARG A 85 -19.16 -12.13 9.06
N ALA A 86 -18.00 -12.22 9.71
CA ALA A 86 -17.81 -13.11 10.86
C ALA A 86 -18.41 -12.53 12.15
N LEU A 87 -18.44 -11.20 12.27
CA LEU A 87 -18.88 -10.45 13.46
C LEU A 87 -19.85 -9.31 13.07
N PRO A 88 -20.98 -9.60 12.38
CA PRO A 88 -21.84 -8.57 11.81
C PRO A 88 -22.40 -7.61 12.89
N ASP A 89 -22.74 -8.14 14.07
CA ASP A 89 -23.32 -7.36 15.17
C ASP A 89 -22.27 -6.46 15.88
N ALA A 90 -20.98 -6.75 15.71
CA ALA A 90 -19.89 -5.99 16.32
C ALA A 90 -19.33 -4.90 15.40
N VAL A 91 -19.55 -4.98 14.09
CA VAL A 91 -19.01 -4.01 13.13
C VAL A 91 -19.86 -2.74 13.14
N LYS A 92 -19.22 -1.61 13.44
CA LYS A 92 -19.88 -0.29 13.56
C LYS A 92 -20.13 0.37 12.21
N ILE A 93 -19.16 0.26 11.30
CA ILE A 93 -19.28 0.69 9.90
C ILE A 93 -18.66 -0.37 9.01
N GLU A 94 -19.21 -0.55 7.83
CA GLU A 94 -18.66 -1.45 6.82
C GLU A 94 -18.55 -0.74 5.47
N PRO A 95 -17.53 -1.06 4.66
CA PRO A 95 -17.49 -0.60 3.28
C PRO A 95 -18.61 -1.28 2.50
N ASN A 96 -19.22 -0.57 1.56
CA ASN A 96 -20.35 -0.98 0.73
C ASN A 96 -20.34 -2.49 0.40
N GLY A 97 -21.18 -3.26 1.13
CA GLY A 97 -21.39 -4.70 0.91
C GLY A 97 -20.25 -5.62 1.37
N CYS A 98 -19.33 -5.16 2.23
CA CYS A 98 -18.24 -5.98 2.79
C CYS A 98 -17.26 -6.59 1.77
N GLY A 99 -17.46 -6.39 0.47
CA GLY A 99 -16.60 -6.90 -0.60
C GLY A 99 -16.56 -8.44 -0.70
N ALA A 100 -15.41 -9.00 -1.14
CA ALA A 100 -15.21 -10.44 -1.27
C ALA A 100 -15.25 -11.17 0.09
N LEU A 101 -15.50 -12.49 0.06
CA LEU A 101 -15.68 -13.32 1.26
C LEU A 101 -14.44 -13.36 2.14
N PHE A 102 -13.27 -13.57 1.56
CA PHE A 102 -12.02 -13.79 2.30
C PHE A 102 -11.22 -12.53 2.55
N SER A 103 -10.55 -12.48 3.72
CA SER A 103 -9.86 -11.29 4.21
C SER A 103 -8.35 -11.32 4.05
N PHE A 104 -7.69 -12.47 4.27
CA PHE A 104 -6.24 -12.57 4.34
C PHE A 104 -5.60 -12.91 2.98
N PRO A 105 -4.55 -12.20 2.60
CA PRO A 105 -4.07 -10.91 3.11
C PRO A 105 -4.87 -9.73 2.56
N SER A 106 -4.65 -8.53 3.11
CA SER A 106 -5.23 -7.29 2.59
C SER A 106 -4.52 -6.81 1.32
N ASN A 107 -5.21 -6.82 0.17
CA ASN A 107 -4.64 -6.33 -1.10
C ASN A 107 -4.35 -4.82 -1.07
N HIS A 108 -5.16 -4.00 -0.36
CA HIS A 108 -4.86 -2.56 -0.21
C HIS A 108 -3.54 -2.35 0.53
N ALA A 109 -3.33 -3.09 1.62
CA ALA A 109 -2.08 -3.06 2.37
C ALA A 109 -0.90 -3.57 1.51
N ALA A 110 -1.07 -4.64 0.75
CA ALA A 110 -0.05 -5.19 -0.12
C ALA A 110 0.35 -4.19 -1.22
N ASN A 111 -0.62 -3.63 -1.93
CA ASN A 111 -0.34 -2.70 -3.03
C ASN A 111 0.34 -1.42 -2.55
N THR A 112 -0.12 -0.83 -1.44
CA THR A 112 0.50 0.37 -0.88
C THR A 112 1.90 0.10 -0.33
N ALA A 113 2.14 -1.05 0.31
CA ALA A 113 3.46 -1.45 0.78
C ALA A 113 4.42 -1.77 -0.38
N ALA A 114 3.92 -2.34 -1.49
CA ALA A 114 4.73 -2.58 -2.68
C ALA A 114 5.23 -1.25 -3.28
N ILE A 115 4.36 -0.26 -3.39
CA ILE A 115 4.75 1.09 -3.86
C ILE A 115 5.75 1.72 -2.91
N ALA A 116 5.46 1.72 -1.60
CA ALA A 116 6.31 2.36 -0.60
C ALA A 116 7.71 1.75 -0.54
N SER A 117 7.82 0.42 -0.51
CA SER A 117 9.10 -0.27 -0.46
C SER A 117 9.90 -0.11 -1.76
N PHE A 118 9.23 -0.13 -2.92
CA PHE A 118 9.86 0.13 -4.20
C PHE A 118 10.48 1.53 -4.25
N LEU A 119 9.68 2.54 -3.88
CA LEU A 119 10.17 3.93 -3.84
C LEU A 119 11.26 4.14 -2.81
N GLN A 120 11.17 3.53 -1.63
CA GLN A 120 12.19 3.66 -0.59
C GLN A 120 13.54 3.06 -1.01
N VAL A 121 13.54 1.95 -1.76
CA VAL A 121 14.79 1.36 -2.27
C VAL A 121 15.45 2.27 -3.31
N LEU A 122 14.67 2.92 -4.18
CA LEU A 122 15.20 3.88 -5.15
C LEU A 122 15.52 5.23 -4.51
N TYR A 123 14.64 5.73 -3.65
CA TYR A 123 14.70 7.04 -3.03
C TYR A 123 14.53 6.91 -1.51
N PRO A 124 15.60 6.67 -0.72
CA PRO A 124 15.51 6.35 0.71
C PRO A 124 14.68 7.33 1.53
N LYS A 125 14.74 8.62 1.19
CA LYS A 125 13.96 9.67 1.88
C LYS A 125 12.45 9.56 1.66
N SER A 126 11.99 8.90 0.59
CA SER A 126 10.56 8.72 0.31
C SER A 126 9.86 7.89 1.39
N GLY A 127 10.61 7.04 2.10
CA GLY A 127 10.08 6.22 3.19
C GLY A 127 9.43 7.04 4.31
N TRP A 128 9.92 8.23 4.60
CA TRP A 128 9.35 9.11 5.62
C TRP A 128 7.91 9.58 5.31
N ILE A 129 7.54 9.61 4.04
CA ILE A 129 6.19 9.99 3.59
C ILE A 129 5.36 8.74 3.28
N SER A 130 5.95 7.79 2.55
CA SER A 130 5.19 6.64 2.04
C SER A 130 4.75 5.67 3.15
N TRP A 131 5.58 5.39 4.16
CA TRP A 131 5.19 4.47 5.23
C TRP A 131 4.09 4.98 6.17
N PRO A 132 4.03 6.26 6.57
CA PRO A 132 2.86 6.82 7.23
C PRO A 132 1.56 6.65 6.42
N ILE A 133 1.61 6.82 5.08
CA ILE A 133 0.46 6.59 4.21
C ILE A 133 0.07 5.10 4.21
N VAL A 134 1.04 4.19 4.12
CA VAL A 134 0.80 2.74 4.21
C VAL A 134 0.14 2.37 5.54
N ALA A 135 0.63 2.92 6.65
CA ALA A 135 0.05 2.71 7.97
C ALA A 135 -1.39 3.24 8.05
N LEU A 136 -1.63 4.45 7.53
CA LEU A 136 -2.95 5.07 7.50
C LEU A 136 -3.95 4.25 6.67
N VAL A 137 -3.55 3.79 5.49
CA VAL A 137 -4.39 2.91 4.65
C VAL A 137 -4.66 1.59 5.37
N GLY A 138 -3.64 0.97 5.97
CA GLY A 138 -3.81 -0.26 6.75
C GLY A 138 -4.76 -0.09 7.93
N PHE A 139 -4.61 0.99 8.70
CA PHE A 139 -5.52 1.34 9.79
C PHE A 139 -6.95 1.54 9.29
N ALA A 140 -7.13 2.27 8.19
CA ALA A 140 -8.43 2.48 7.58
C ALA A 140 -9.15 1.16 7.24
N ARG A 141 -8.41 0.13 6.77
CA ARG A 141 -9.02 -1.19 6.45
C ARG A 141 -9.54 -1.93 7.67
N VAL A 142 -8.91 -1.76 8.84
CA VAL A 142 -9.39 -2.32 10.11
C VAL A 142 -10.54 -1.48 10.65
N TYR A 143 -10.40 -0.15 10.63
CA TYR A 143 -11.39 0.80 11.09
C TYR A 143 -12.75 0.61 10.42
N VAL A 144 -12.77 0.43 9.09
CA VAL A 144 -14.00 0.20 8.32
C VAL A 144 -14.51 -1.25 8.35
N GLY A 145 -13.98 -2.11 9.21
CA GLY A 145 -14.48 -3.48 9.37
C GLY A 145 -14.13 -4.48 8.27
N ALA A 146 -13.28 -4.11 7.32
CA ALA A 146 -12.98 -4.93 6.15
C ALA A 146 -11.93 -6.02 6.38
N HIS A 147 -10.99 -5.79 7.31
CA HIS A 147 -9.83 -6.64 7.57
C HIS A 147 -9.49 -6.69 9.05
N TYR A 148 -8.90 -7.79 9.49
CA TYR A 148 -8.20 -7.88 10.77
C TYR A 148 -6.82 -7.23 10.67
N ALA A 149 -6.20 -6.92 11.84
CA ALA A 149 -4.86 -6.33 11.87
C ALA A 149 -3.80 -7.25 11.23
N THR A 150 -3.89 -8.56 11.43
CA THR A 150 -2.96 -9.52 10.82
C THR A 150 -3.13 -9.65 9.31
N ASP A 151 -4.32 -9.38 8.74
CA ASP A 151 -4.52 -9.33 7.30
C ASP A 151 -3.71 -8.18 6.68
N VAL A 152 -3.67 -7.05 7.40
CA VAL A 152 -2.91 -5.86 7.00
C VAL A 152 -1.41 -6.14 7.08
N LEU A 153 -0.94 -6.74 8.18
CA LEU A 153 0.46 -7.14 8.34
C LEU A 153 0.90 -8.13 7.25
N GLY A 154 0.09 -9.15 6.97
CA GLY A 154 0.34 -10.09 5.88
C GLY A 154 0.43 -9.39 4.51
N GLY A 155 -0.44 -8.41 4.28
CA GLY A 155 -0.38 -7.55 3.09
C GLY A 155 0.91 -6.75 3.02
N TRP A 156 1.33 -6.11 4.11
CA TRP A 156 2.59 -5.33 4.15
C TRP A 156 3.82 -6.20 3.88
N ILE A 157 3.87 -7.41 4.44
CA ILE A 157 4.97 -8.35 4.19
C ILE A 157 5.01 -8.75 2.71
N LEU A 158 3.87 -9.16 2.15
CA LEU A 158 3.77 -9.55 0.74
C LEU A 158 4.17 -8.41 -0.20
N GLY A 159 3.55 -7.25 -0.03
CA GLY A 159 3.80 -6.09 -0.87
C GLY A 159 5.21 -5.55 -0.71
N GLY A 160 5.69 -5.45 0.54
CA GLY A 160 7.04 -5.00 0.86
C GLY A 160 8.11 -5.87 0.21
N ALA A 161 7.96 -7.19 0.27
CA ALA A 161 8.88 -8.14 -0.36
C ALA A 161 8.88 -8.01 -1.89
N LEU A 162 7.70 -7.93 -2.52
CA LEU A 162 7.60 -7.83 -3.98
C LEU A 162 8.09 -6.47 -4.49
N GLY A 163 7.67 -5.37 -3.90
CA GLY A 163 8.08 -4.03 -4.32
C GLY A 163 9.56 -3.78 -4.06
N GLY A 164 10.05 -4.07 -2.85
CA GLY A 164 11.45 -3.91 -2.49
C GLY A 164 12.37 -4.83 -3.31
N GLY A 165 11.98 -6.09 -3.50
CA GLY A 165 12.68 -7.04 -4.34
C GLY A 165 12.77 -6.61 -5.80
N ALA A 166 11.67 -6.09 -6.36
CA ALA A 166 11.63 -5.57 -7.73
C ALA A 166 12.55 -4.35 -7.91
N ALA A 167 12.54 -3.40 -6.98
CA ALA A 167 13.43 -2.24 -7.02
C ALA A 167 14.91 -2.65 -6.86
N TRP A 168 15.20 -3.57 -5.96
CA TRP A 168 16.54 -4.09 -5.76
C TRP A 168 17.07 -4.82 -7.03
N ALA A 169 16.23 -5.64 -7.68
CA ALA A 169 16.57 -6.28 -8.94
C ALA A 169 16.81 -5.25 -10.06
N LEU A 170 15.96 -4.21 -10.11
CA LEU A 170 16.11 -3.11 -11.08
C LEU A 170 17.45 -2.36 -10.91
N LEU A 171 17.84 -2.07 -9.65
CA LEU A 171 19.13 -1.43 -9.35
C LEU A 171 20.34 -2.31 -9.72
N ARG A 172 20.18 -3.63 -9.78
CA ARG A 172 21.23 -4.55 -10.25
C ARG A 172 21.34 -4.61 -11.77
N TRP A 173 20.36 -4.13 -12.51
CA TRP A 173 20.42 -4.06 -13.95
C TRP A 173 21.38 -2.94 -14.40
N PRO A 174 22.51 -3.24 -15.11
CA PRO A 174 23.58 -2.26 -15.35
C PRO A 174 23.14 -1.01 -16.11
N ARG A 175 22.17 -1.17 -17.03
CA ARG A 175 21.63 -0.03 -17.80
C ARG A 175 20.86 0.95 -16.95
N PHE A 176 20.07 0.46 -15.99
CA PHE A 176 19.30 1.30 -15.06
C PHE A 176 20.24 1.96 -14.06
N ARG A 177 21.13 1.20 -13.44
CA ARG A 177 22.09 1.66 -12.45
C ARG A 177 22.96 2.82 -12.96
N LYS A 178 23.54 2.68 -14.16
CA LYS A 178 24.37 3.76 -14.76
C LYS A 178 23.59 5.07 -14.94
N ARG A 179 22.33 4.99 -15.35
CA ARG A 179 21.46 6.16 -15.52
C ARG A 179 21.10 6.79 -14.17
N PHE A 180 20.67 5.97 -13.22
CA PHE A 180 20.32 6.40 -11.88
C PHE A 180 21.48 7.12 -11.18
N GLU A 181 22.70 6.61 -11.28
CA GLU A 181 23.89 7.23 -10.73
C GLU A 181 24.27 8.57 -11.43
N SER A 182 24.03 8.67 -12.76
CA SER A 182 24.31 9.90 -13.52
C SER A 182 23.33 11.02 -13.17
N ASP A 183 22.04 10.68 -13.06
CA ASP A 183 21.00 11.66 -12.74
C ASP A 183 21.14 12.15 -11.27
N ALA A 184 21.51 11.26 -10.35
CA ALA A 184 21.81 11.63 -8.97
C ALA A 184 23.03 12.55 -8.80
N ARG A 185 24.04 12.44 -9.68
CA ARG A 185 25.20 13.36 -9.69
C ARG A 185 24.83 14.74 -10.22
N SER A 186 24.08 14.81 -11.31
CA SER A 186 23.66 16.10 -11.89
C SER A 186 22.80 16.92 -10.93
N ILE A 187 21.93 16.28 -10.15
CA ILE A 187 21.14 16.95 -9.11
C ILE A 187 22.04 17.53 -8.01
N LYS A 188 23.01 16.73 -7.51
CA LYS A 188 23.94 17.20 -6.47
C LYS A 188 24.82 18.37 -6.93
N GLU A 189 25.24 18.37 -8.19
CA GLU A 189 26.03 19.46 -8.78
C GLU A 189 25.19 20.72 -9.00
N ALA A 190 23.90 20.59 -9.30
CA ALA A 190 22.97 21.72 -9.40
C ALA A 190 22.72 22.36 -8.01
N ASP A 191 22.46 21.53 -6.99
CA ASP A 191 22.27 22.00 -5.60
C ASP A 191 23.52 22.69 -5.01
N ALA A 192 24.72 22.25 -5.42
CA ALA A 192 25.95 22.85 -4.95
C ALA A 192 26.29 24.22 -5.59
N ARG A 193 25.58 24.59 -6.67
CA ARG A 193 25.76 25.86 -7.39
C ARG A 193 24.70 26.92 -7.04
N SER A 194 23.64 26.52 -6.33
CA SER A 194 22.58 27.40 -5.80
C SER A 194 22.90 27.91 -4.39
#